data_c97ae98b1963f278acf36b996939faf0
#
_entry.id   c97ae98b1963f278acf36b996939faf0
#
_cell.length_a   1.000
_cell.length_b   1.000
_cell.length_c   1.000
_cell.angle_alpha   90.00
_cell.angle_beta   90.00
_cell.angle_gamma   90.00
#
_symmetry.space_group_name_H-M   'P 1'
#
loop_
_entity.id
_entity.type
_entity.pdbx_description
1 polymer ?
#
loop_
_entity_poly.entity_id
_entity_poly.type
_entity_poly.pdbx_seq_one_letter_code
_entity_poly.pdbx_strand_id
1 'polypeptide(L)'
;SFYAQGGYFADNTSVKFITFGGKEKTYHAWNYASKEEMEKYGRRFNSCGMYTDDDGNIRFYKDQTDNYLQMNYQLLLNHTFSPEWNLNAALHYTKGDGYYQEYKEDRTLKEYRLPPFMHDGKEVNKSDLIRQKKMDNHFGGGVFSVNYQNGKLNASLGGALNHYDGWHFGRVIWVKNYIGELLPDHEYYRNKAKKTDGNLYLKANYNLVAGLNAYADLQYRYI
;
A
#
# COMPACT_ATOMS: atom_id res chain seq x y z
N SER A 1 16.94 -1.02 -2.04
CA SER A 1 16.41 -1.30 -0.69
C SER A 1 17.53 -1.25 0.34
N PHE A 2 17.19 -0.96 1.57
CA PHE A 2 18.10 -0.98 2.71
C PHE A 2 17.39 -1.57 3.92
N TYR A 3 18.19 -2.01 4.90
CA TYR A 3 17.75 -2.48 6.21
C TYR A 3 18.79 -2.06 7.24
N ALA A 4 18.33 -1.56 8.38
CA ALA A 4 19.16 -1.26 9.52
C ALA A 4 18.43 -1.59 10.83
N GLN A 5 19.16 -2.06 11.83
CA GLN A 5 18.63 -2.27 13.16
C GLN A 5 19.66 -1.95 14.23
N GLY A 6 19.16 -1.53 15.37
CA GLY A 6 19.95 -1.35 16.58
C GLY A 6 19.14 -1.83 17.78
N GLY A 7 19.81 -2.25 18.83
CA GLY A 7 19.11 -2.74 20.01
C GLY A 7 19.90 -2.54 21.29
N TYR A 8 19.16 -2.36 22.38
CA TYR A 8 19.64 -2.38 23.75
C TYR A 8 19.09 -3.63 24.44
N PHE A 9 19.93 -4.34 25.13
CA PHE A 9 19.60 -5.59 25.81
C PHE A 9 20.15 -5.53 27.24
N ALA A 10 19.28 -5.69 28.21
CA ALA A 10 19.57 -5.88 29.62
C ALA A 10 18.89 -7.17 30.10
N ASP A 11 19.14 -7.58 31.34
CA ASP A 11 18.65 -8.86 31.87
C ASP A 11 17.14 -9.08 31.67
N ASN A 12 16.34 -8.05 31.94
CA ASN A 12 14.89 -8.14 31.90
C ASN A 12 14.25 -7.30 30.77
N THR A 13 15.05 -6.56 29.98
CA THR A 13 14.52 -5.60 29.01
C THR A 13 15.29 -5.68 27.71
N SER A 14 14.56 -5.71 26.61
CA SER A 14 15.15 -5.46 25.30
C SER A 14 14.36 -4.40 24.54
N VAL A 15 15.07 -3.46 23.92
CA VAL A 15 14.52 -2.45 23.03
C VAL A 15 15.23 -2.58 21.70
N LYS A 16 14.46 -2.70 20.61
CA LYS A 16 15.00 -2.74 19.25
C LYS A 16 14.37 -1.67 18.40
N PHE A 17 15.20 -0.98 17.64
CA PHE A 17 14.75 -0.12 16.55
C PHE A 17 15.11 -0.80 15.23
N ILE A 18 14.13 -0.88 14.32
CA ILE A 18 14.30 -1.48 13.00
C ILE A 18 13.81 -0.45 11.97
N THR A 19 14.59 -0.26 10.92
CA THR A 19 14.15 0.53 9.76
C THR A 19 14.54 -0.18 8.47
N PHE A 20 13.64 -0.20 7.52
CA PHE A 20 13.88 -0.75 6.20
C PHE A 20 13.00 -0.09 5.16
N GLY A 21 13.46 -0.09 3.93
CA GLY A 21 12.72 0.49 2.85
C GLY A 21 13.37 0.29 1.50
N GLY A 22 12.69 0.74 0.47
CA GLY A 22 13.19 0.64 -0.89
C GLY A 22 12.27 1.32 -1.88
N LYS A 23 12.85 1.56 -3.06
CA LYS A 23 12.12 2.01 -4.23
C LYS A 23 11.93 0.85 -5.17
N GLU A 24 10.71 0.70 -5.66
CA GLU A 24 10.31 -0.26 -6.66
C GLU A 24 9.91 0.46 -7.95
N LYS A 25 10.27 -0.11 -9.11
CA LYS A 25 9.73 0.26 -10.41
C LYS A 25 9.50 -1.03 -11.17
N THR A 26 8.22 -1.38 -11.38
CA THR A 26 7.81 -2.60 -12.06
C THR A 26 6.94 -2.27 -13.27
N TYR A 27 6.88 -3.21 -14.22
CA TYR A 27 5.93 -3.13 -15.32
C TYR A 27 4.52 -3.38 -14.79
N HIS A 28 3.58 -2.49 -15.14
CA HIS A 28 2.20 -2.55 -14.68
C HIS A 28 1.37 -3.49 -15.57
N ALA A 29 1.49 -4.78 -15.35
CA ALA A 29 0.93 -5.85 -16.17
C ALA A 29 -0.34 -6.47 -15.54
N TRP A 30 -1.36 -5.69 -15.31
CA TRP A 30 -2.58 -6.11 -14.60
C TRP A 30 -3.71 -6.65 -15.50
N ASN A 31 -3.56 -6.55 -16.83
CA ASN A 31 -4.52 -7.13 -17.75
C ASN A 31 -4.30 -8.65 -17.85
N TYR A 32 -5.40 -9.37 -17.96
CA TYR A 32 -5.36 -10.80 -18.26
C TYR A 32 -5.23 -10.99 -19.78
N ALA A 33 -4.48 -12.01 -20.21
CA ALA A 33 -4.42 -12.42 -21.59
C ALA A 33 -5.38 -13.59 -21.82
N SER A 34 -6.18 -13.53 -22.88
CA SER A 34 -7.01 -14.65 -23.33
C SER A 34 -6.14 -15.76 -23.95
N LYS A 35 -6.72 -16.94 -24.14
CA LYS A 35 -6.02 -18.04 -24.79
C LYS A 35 -5.63 -17.68 -26.23
N GLU A 36 -6.52 -17.03 -26.95
CA GLU A 36 -6.31 -16.55 -28.31
C GLU A 36 -5.19 -15.51 -28.41
N GLU A 37 -5.14 -14.59 -27.44
CA GLU A 37 -4.05 -13.61 -27.35
C GLU A 37 -2.71 -14.27 -27.07
N MET A 38 -2.67 -15.27 -26.17
CA MET A 38 -1.45 -16.03 -25.90
C MET A 38 -1.00 -16.86 -27.09
N GLU A 39 -1.90 -17.43 -27.86
CA GLU A 39 -1.60 -18.15 -29.11
C GLU A 39 -1.06 -17.20 -30.17
N LYS A 40 -1.65 -16.00 -30.31
CA LYS A 40 -1.28 -15.00 -31.31
C LYS A 40 0.02 -14.25 -31.00
N TYR A 41 0.19 -13.85 -29.73
CA TYR A 41 1.27 -12.94 -29.28
C TYR A 41 2.31 -13.62 -28.37
N GLY A 42 2.07 -14.86 -28.00
CA GLY A 42 2.95 -15.63 -27.10
C GLY A 42 2.62 -15.47 -25.63
N ARG A 43 3.19 -16.36 -24.81
CA ARG A 43 2.90 -16.49 -23.36
C ARG A 43 3.31 -15.28 -22.50
N ARG A 44 4.11 -14.36 -23.03
CA ARG A 44 4.54 -13.15 -22.35
C ARG A 44 3.70 -11.93 -22.69
N PHE A 45 2.67 -12.12 -23.51
CA PHE A 45 1.81 -11.02 -23.93
C PHE A 45 1.04 -10.45 -22.73
N ASN A 46 0.98 -9.13 -22.66
CA ASN A 46 0.08 -8.36 -21.82
C ASN A 46 -0.31 -7.09 -22.56
N SER A 47 -1.60 -6.77 -22.56
CA SER A 47 -2.12 -5.60 -23.28
C SER A 47 -1.96 -4.27 -22.53
N CYS A 48 -1.37 -4.26 -21.33
CA CYS A 48 -1.10 -3.02 -20.62
C CYS A 48 -0.13 -2.12 -21.40
N GLY A 49 -0.55 -0.87 -21.63
CA GLY A 49 0.21 0.10 -22.43
C GLY A 49 0.18 -0.12 -23.94
N MET A 50 -0.59 -1.09 -24.43
CA MET A 50 -0.81 -1.27 -25.86
C MET A 50 -1.67 -0.11 -26.39
N TYR A 51 -1.28 0.44 -27.53
CA TYR A 51 -2.03 1.46 -28.26
C TYR A 51 -1.79 1.33 -29.77
N THR A 52 -2.62 2.00 -30.56
CA THR A 52 -2.49 2.06 -32.01
C THR A 52 -1.93 3.42 -32.41
N ASP A 53 -0.80 3.44 -33.14
CA ASP A 53 -0.23 4.68 -33.67
C ASP A 53 -1.03 5.23 -34.87
N ASP A 54 -0.65 6.42 -35.35
CA ASP A 54 -1.33 7.09 -36.45
C ASP A 54 -1.25 6.32 -37.80
N ASP A 55 -0.27 5.43 -37.93
CA ASP A 55 -0.09 4.56 -39.08
C ASP A 55 -0.85 3.22 -38.97
N GLY A 56 -1.60 3.02 -37.86
CA GLY A 56 -2.36 1.81 -37.59
C GLY A 56 -1.53 0.66 -37.00
N ASN A 57 -0.29 0.90 -36.58
CA ASN A 57 0.56 -0.11 -35.97
C ASN A 57 0.33 -0.23 -34.48
N ILE A 58 0.37 -1.47 -33.97
CA ILE A 58 0.33 -1.73 -32.53
C ILE A 58 1.68 -1.35 -31.91
N ARG A 59 1.62 -0.53 -30.89
CA ARG A 59 2.75 -0.06 -30.07
C ARG A 59 2.51 -0.35 -28.60
N PHE A 60 3.57 -0.30 -27.82
CA PHE A 60 3.52 -0.45 -26.37
C PHE A 60 4.21 0.72 -25.70
N TYR A 61 3.51 1.36 -24.77
CA TYR A 61 4.07 2.43 -23.97
C TYR A 61 5.10 1.87 -22.98
N LYS A 62 6.34 2.32 -23.09
CA LYS A 62 7.47 1.76 -22.33
C LYS A 62 7.42 2.06 -20.82
N ASP A 63 6.80 3.19 -20.45
CA ASP A 63 6.69 3.60 -19.07
C ASP A 63 5.31 3.26 -18.45
N GLN A 64 4.70 2.20 -18.92
CA GLN A 64 3.55 1.56 -18.28
C GLN A 64 4.03 0.89 -16.99
N THR A 65 4.24 1.67 -15.94
CA THR A 65 4.97 1.22 -14.76
C THR A 65 4.27 1.60 -13.46
N ASP A 66 4.47 0.76 -12.46
CA ASP A 66 4.21 1.03 -11.06
C ASP A 66 5.51 1.46 -10.38
N ASN A 67 5.47 2.59 -9.68
CA ASN A 67 6.61 3.17 -8.98
C ASN A 67 6.20 3.41 -7.53
N TYR A 68 6.89 2.79 -6.59
CA TYR A 68 6.56 2.92 -5.19
C TYR A 68 7.81 3.02 -4.32
N LEU A 69 7.79 3.95 -3.39
CA LEU A 69 8.77 4.10 -2.32
C LEU A 69 8.08 3.77 -1.00
N GLN A 70 8.63 2.85 -0.26
CA GLN A 70 8.13 2.51 1.08
C GLN A 70 9.26 2.55 2.10
N MET A 71 8.98 3.22 3.22
CA MET A 71 9.85 3.33 4.38
C MET A 71 9.12 2.84 5.62
N ASN A 72 9.76 1.94 6.38
CA ASN A 72 9.21 1.34 7.57
C ASN A 72 10.11 1.63 8.77
N TYR A 73 9.49 1.95 9.90
CA TYR A 73 10.14 2.20 11.18
C TYR A 73 9.39 1.42 12.25
N GLN A 74 10.13 0.70 13.08
CA GLN A 74 9.57 -0.11 14.15
C GLN A 74 10.40 0.06 15.42
N LEU A 75 9.72 0.24 16.55
CA LEU A 75 10.32 0.24 17.88
C LEU A 75 9.67 -0.91 18.66
N LEU A 76 10.47 -1.88 19.06
CA LEU A 76 10.04 -3.08 19.75
C LEU A 76 10.55 -3.03 21.19
N LEU A 77 9.68 -3.29 22.15
CA LEU A 77 9.98 -3.42 23.57
C LEU A 77 9.54 -4.79 24.06
N ASN A 78 10.45 -5.49 24.72
CA ASN A 78 10.11 -6.66 25.54
C ASN A 78 10.63 -6.40 26.95
N HIS A 79 9.80 -6.67 27.96
CA HIS A 79 10.17 -6.54 29.35
C HIS A 79 9.60 -7.69 30.18
N THR A 80 10.45 -8.31 30.97
CA THR A 80 10.08 -9.37 31.92
C THR A 80 10.05 -8.80 33.33
N PHE A 81 8.85 -8.69 33.90
CA PHE A 81 8.63 -8.16 35.26
C PHE A 81 8.99 -9.22 36.31
N SER A 82 8.63 -10.46 36.04
CA SER A 82 8.90 -11.64 36.89
C SER A 82 8.93 -12.91 36.02
N PRO A 83 9.27 -14.08 36.58
CA PRO A 83 9.17 -15.35 35.84
C PRO A 83 7.78 -15.62 35.23
N GLU A 84 6.73 -15.05 35.84
CA GLU A 84 5.35 -15.24 35.39
C GLU A 84 4.84 -14.13 34.46
N TRP A 85 5.38 -12.91 34.54
CA TRP A 85 4.85 -11.76 33.84
C TRP A 85 5.81 -11.17 32.83
N ASN A 86 5.35 -10.99 31.61
CA ASN A 86 6.08 -10.25 30.58
C ASN A 86 5.17 -9.30 29.78
N LEU A 87 5.80 -8.27 29.24
CA LEU A 87 5.21 -7.28 28.34
C LEU A 87 5.93 -7.34 26.99
N ASN A 88 5.16 -7.40 25.92
CA ASN A 88 5.63 -7.11 24.57
C ASN A 88 4.88 -5.90 24.05
N ALA A 89 5.60 -4.92 23.50
CA ALA A 89 5.00 -3.76 22.88
C ALA A 89 5.77 -3.38 21.63
N ALA A 90 5.07 -2.84 20.65
CA ALA A 90 5.70 -2.32 19.45
C ALA A 90 4.98 -1.06 18.98
N LEU A 91 5.75 -0.08 18.51
CA LEU A 91 5.28 1.02 17.70
C LEU A 91 5.76 0.80 16.27
N HIS A 92 4.93 1.13 15.31
CA HIS A 92 5.28 1.07 13.91
C HIS A 92 4.82 2.30 13.15
N TYR A 93 5.58 2.67 12.13
CA TYR A 93 5.22 3.73 11.21
C TYR A 93 5.72 3.36 9.81
N THR A 94 4.84 3.53 8.82
CA THR A 94 5.14 3.31 7.41
C THR A 94 4.79 4.56 6.63
N LYS A 95 5.76 5.06 5.86
CA LYS A 95 5.56 6.08 4.83
C LYS A 95 5.55 5.39 3.47
N GLY A 96 4.49 5.61 2.71
CA GLY A 96 4.38 5.19 1.31
C GLY A 96 4.17 6.38 0.39
N ASP A 97 4.90 6.43 -0.72
CA ASP A 97 4.71 7.40 -1.80
C ASP A 97 4.93 6.72 -3.14
N GLY A 98 4.00 6.89 -4.06
CA GLY A 98 4.14 6.26 -5.35
C GLY A 98 3.06 6.61 -6.35
N TYR A 99 3.20 6.04 -7.54
CA TYR A 99 2.24 6.18 -8.61
C TYR A 99 2.35 5.05 -9.60
N TYR A 100 1.25 4.69 -10.22
CA TYR A 100 1.30 3.97 -11.47
C TYR A 100 1.01 4.93 -12.64
N GLN A 101 1.69 4.68 -13.76
CA GLN A 101 1.64 5.48 -14.97
C GLN A 101 1.11 4.64 -16.12
N GLU A 102 0.17 5.18 -16.86
CA GLU A 102 -0.50 4.47 -17.95
C GLU A 102 -0.80 5.38 -19.12
N TYR A 103 -0.63 4.81 -20.34
CA TYR A 103 -1.17 5.35 -21.58
C TYR A 103 -2.65 4.95 -21.72
N LYS A 104 -3.48 5.88 -22.13
CA LYS A 104 -4.92 5.68 -22.34
C LYS A 104 -5.34 6.26 -23.67
N GLU A 105 -5.91 5.42 -24.54
CA GLU A 105 -6.47 5.83 -25.83
C GLU A 105 -7.85 6.44 -25.69
N ASP A 106 -8.20 7.37 -26.58
CA ASP A 106 -9.52 7.97 -26.81
C ASP A 106 -10.26 8.39 -25.54
N ARG A 107 -9.59 9.12 -24.67
CA ARG A 107 -10.18 9.57 -23.40
C ARG A 107 -10.87 10.92 -23.53
N THR A 108 -12.07 11.02 -22.96
CA THR A 108 -12.82 12.27 -22.88
C THR A 108 -12.08 13.26 -21.99
N LEU A 109 -11.64 14.38 -22.54
CA LEU A 109 -10.83 15.39 -21.85
C LEU A 109 -11.53 15.93 -20.61
N LYS A 110 -12.84 16.09 -20.63
CA LYS A 110 -13.65 16.55 -19.50
C LYS A 110 -13.51 15.69 -18.25
N GLU A 111 -13.32 14.36 -18.39
CA GLU A 111 -13.08 13.45 -17.27
C GLU A 111 -11.79 13.78 -16.52
N TYR A 112 -10.87 14.42 -17.23
CA TYR A 112 -9.56 14.84 -16.72
C TYR A 112 -9.50 16.34 -16.42
N ARG A 113 -10.65 17.04 -16.39
CA ARG A 113 -10.76 18.49 -16.17
C ARG A 113 -9.94 19.30 -17.19
N LEU A 114 -9.81 18.79 -18.39
CA LEU A 114 -9.16 19.45 -19.51
C LEU A 114 -10.24 20.03 -20.43
N PRO A 115 -10.06 21.27 -20.93
CA PRO A 115 -10.96 21.83 -21.93
C PRO A 115 -10.75 21.14 -23.29
N PRO A 116 -11.76 21.14 -24.15
CA PRO A 116 -11.57 20.85 -25.57
C PRO A 116 -10.56 21.81 -26.19
N PHE A 117 -9.89 21.38 -27.25
CA PHE A 117 -8.95 22.21 -28.00
C PHE A 117 -9.15 22.07 -29.50
N MET A 118 -8.66 23.02 -30.28
CA MET A 118 -8.72 22.98 -31.73
C MET A 118 -7.47 22.32 -32.31
N HIS A 119 -7.64 21.34 -33.18
CA HIS A 119 -6.55 20.70 -33.93
C HIS A 119 -7.01 20.51 -35.38
N ASP A 120 -6.26 21.00 -36.35
CA ASP A 120 -6.57 20.97 -37.77
C ASP A 120 -7.98 21.49 -38.10
N GLY A 121 -8.40 22.58 -37.44
CA GLY A 121 -9.70 23.22 -37.65
C GLY A 121 -10.91 22.45 -37.07
N LYS A 122 -10.67 21.40 -36.31
CA LYS A 122 -11.71 20.61 -35.65
C LYS A 122 -11.59 20.71 -34.14
N GLU A 123 -12.73 20.69 -33.45
CA GLU A 123 -12.77 20.62 -32.01
C GLU A 123 -12.48 19.18 -31.53
N VAL A 124 -11.48 19.02 -30.68
CA VAL A 124 -11.06 17.76 -30.08
C VAL A 124 -11.57 17.68 -28.64
N ASN A 125 -12.50 16.76 -28.41
CA ASN A 125 -13.12 16.50 -27.12
C ASN A 125 -12.57 15.23 -26.45
N LYS A 126 -11.88 14.40 -27.24
CA LYS A 126 -11.25 13.14 -26.81
C LYS A 126 -9.87 13.05 -27.40
N SER A 127 -8.94 12.52 -26.62
CA SER A 127 -7.57 12.32 -27.06
C SER A 127 -6.90 11.19 -26.29
N ASP A 128 -5.79 10.72 -26.83
CA ASP A 128 -4.89 9.87 -26.09
C ASP A 128 -4.16 10.69 -25.04
N LEU A 129 -3.91 10.09 -23.88
CA LEU A 129 -3.22 10.76 -22.81
C LEU A 129 -2.38 9.78 -21.96
N ILE A 130 -1.42 10.34 -21.24
CA ILE A 130 -0.68 9.63 -20.21
C ILE A 130 -1.08 10.23 -18.85
N ARG A 131 -1.51 9.34 -17.96
CA ARG A 131 -1.88 9.71 -16.60
C ARG A 131 -1.05 8.99 -15.56
N GLN A 132 -0.93 9.62 -14.43
CA GLN A 132 -0.44 9.01 -13.19
C GLN A 132 -1.57 8.97 -12.17
N LYS A 133 -1.76 7.84 -11.51
CA LYS A 133 -2.55 7.76 -10.28
C LYS A 133 -1.60 7.57 -9.12
N LYS A 134 -1.62 8.54 -8.22
CA LYS A 134 -0.65 8.70 -7.15
C LYS A 134 -1.28 8.44 -5.79
N MET A 135 -0.46 7.93 -4.89
CA MET A 135 -0.77 7.89 -3.47
C MET A 135 0.39 8.45 -2.67
N ASP A 136 0.05 9.12 -1.57
CA ASP A 136 0.97 9.59 -0.55
C ASP A 136 0.32 9.25 0.80
N ASN A 137 0.86 8.27 1.50
CA ASN A 137 0.22 7.69 2.65
C ASN A 137 1.15 7.53 3.86
N HIS A 138 0.50 7.60 5.02
CA HIS A 138 1.08 7.38 6.33
C HIS A 138 0.26 6.32 7.06
N PHE A 139 0.92 5.32 7.60
CA PHE A 139 0.30 4.31 8.42
C PHE A 139 1.13 4.11 9.67
N GLY A 140 0.51 4.26 10.83
CA GLY A 140 1.23 4.10 12.08
C GLY A 140 0.32 3.58 13.18
N GLY A 141 0.92 3.01 14.20
CA GLY A 141 0.19 2.47 15.31
C GLY A 141 1.06 1.84 16.37
N GLY A 142 0.37 1.22 17.30
CA GLY A 142 1.00 0.47 18.38
C GLY A 142 0.25 -0.81 18.66
N VAL A 143 1.01 -1.82 19.09
CA VAL A 143 0.48 -3.10 19.56
C VAL A 143 1.12 -3.45 20.89
N PHE A 144 0.40 -4.14 21.74
CA PHE A 144 0.96 -4.63 23.01
C PHE A 144 0.34 -5.95 23.42
N SER A 145 1.06 -6.69 24.24
CA SER A 145 0.52 -7.81 25.01
C SER A 145 1.21 -7.92 26.37
N VAL A 146 0.39 -8.07 27.40
CA VAL A 146 0.83 -8.45 28.75
C VAL A 146 0.48 -9.92 28.92
N ASN A 147 1.47 -10.74 29.23
CA ASN A 147 1.33 -12.16 29.34
C ASN A 147 1.61 -12.62 30.77
N TYR A 148 0.79 -13.49 31.26
CA TYR A 148 0.91 -14.17 32.52
C TYR A 148 0.99 -15.67 32.33
N GLN A 149 1.96 -16.32 32.95
CA GLN A 149 2.11 -17.76 32.89
C GLN A 149 2.55 -18.29 34.25
N ASN A 150 1.78 -19.21 34.80
CA ASN A 150 2.23 -20.07 35.88
C ASN A 150 1.94 -21.54 35.53
N GLY A 151 2.21 -22.50 36.44
CA GLY A 151 2.06 -23.93 36.14
C GLY A 151 0.67 -24.37 35.69
N LYS A 152 -0.40 -23.57 35.92
CA LYS A 152 -1.79 -23.91 35.56
C LYS A 152 -2.43 -22.92 34.62
N LEU A 153 -2.11 -21.63 34.70
CA LEU A 153 -2.74 -20.56 33.92
C LEU A 153 -1.74 -19.93 32.95
N ASN A 154 -2.15 -19.87 31.69
CA ASN A 154 -1.49 -19.05 30.68
C ASN A 154 -2.52 -18.07 30.14
N ALA A 155 -2.31 -16.76 30.40
CA ALA A 155 -3.23 -15.72 30.00
C ALA A 155 -2.50 -14.59 29.27
N SER A 156 -3.17 -13.96 28.32
CA SER A 156 -2.65 -12.81 27.58
C SER A 156 -3.76 -11.76 27.43
N LEU A 157 -3.46 -10.54 27.84
CA LEU A 157 -4.22 -9.34 27.51
C LEU A 157 -3.42 -8.56 26.49
N GLY A 158 -4.01 -8.26 25.34
CA GLY A 158 -3.32 -7.48 24.33
C GLY A 158 -4.26 -6.66 23.45
N GLY A 159 -3.67 -5.81 22.64
CA GLY A 159 -4.43 -4.95 21.75
C GLY A 159 -3.55 -4.23 20.75
N ALA A 160 -4.24 -3.56 19.83
CA ALA A 160 -3.63 -2.71 18.82
C ALA A 160 -4.49 -1.47 18.58
N LEU A 161 -3.82 -0.37 18.21
CA LEU A 161 -4.44 0.83 17.68
C LEU A 161 -3.64 1.28 16.47
N ASN A 162 -4.31 1.43 15.31
CA ASN A 162 -3.69 1.82 14.06
C ASN A 162 -4.41 3.01 13.44
N HIS A 163 -3.67 3.84 12.76
CA HIS A 163 -4.20 4.95 11.98
C HIS A 163 -3.54 5.04 10.61
N TYR A 164 -4.38 5.14 9.60
CA TYR A 164 -4.02 5.42 8.21
C TYR A 164 -4.48 6.83 7.84
N ASP A 165 -3.60 7.62 7.22
CA ASP A 165 -3.91 8.91 6.58
C ASP A 165 -3.24 8.93 5.21
N GLY A 166 -4.01 9.09 4.14
CA GLY A 166 -3.47 9.01 2.79
C GLY A 166 -4.19 9.91 1.80
N TRP A 167 -3.40 10.49 0.89
CA TRP A 167 -3.87 11.19 -0.29
C TRP A 167 -3.83 10.29 -1.51
N HIS A 168 -4.91 10.29 -2.28
CA HIS A 168 -5.04 9.60 -3.55
C HIS A 168 -5.42 10.63 -4.62
N PHE A 169 -4.58 10.81 -5.63
CA PHE A 169 -4.78 11.84 -6.64
C PHE A 169 -4.30 11.41 -8.01
N GLY A 170 -4.91 11.97 -9.05
CA GLY A 170 -4.56 11.67 -10.43
C GLY A 170 -4.02 12.89 -11.14
N ARG A 171 -2.97 12.70 -11.94
CA ARG A 171 -2.37 13.72 -12.80
C ARG A 171 -2.37 13.28 -14.24
N VAL A 172 -2.62 14.22 -15.16
CA VAL A 172 -2.34 14.06 -16.58
C VAL A 172 -1.00 14.71 -16.87
N ILE A 173 -0.08 13.94 -17.46
CA ILE A 173 1.28 14.40 -17.74
C ILE A 173 1.54 14.61 -19.23
N TRP A 174 0.65 14.12 -20.10
CA TRP A 174 0.71 14.30 -21.53
C TRP A 174 -0.65 14.07 -22.18
N VAL A 175 -0.95 14.80 -23.22
CA VAL A 175 -2.13 14.63 -24.08
C VAL A 175 -1.71 14.79 -25.53
N LYS A 176 -2.12 13.89 -26.40
CA LYS A 176 -1.80 13.90 -27.83
C LYS A 176 -2.35 15.16 -28.49
N ASN A 177 -1.50 15.84 -29.27
CA ASN A 177 -1.82 17.04 -30.04
C ASN A 177 -2.43 18.21 -29.23
N TYR A 178 -2.22 18.22 -27.91
CA TYR A 178 -2.78 19.26 -27.07
C TYR A 178 -2.10 20.62 -27.34
N ILE A 179 -2.92 21.60 -27.71
CA ILE A 179 -2.47 22.97 -27.93
C ILE A 179 -2.76 23.77 -26.67
N GLY A 180 -1.77 24.04 -25.88
CA GLY A 180 -1.84 24.73 -24.60
C GLY A 180 -0.77 24.22 -23.64
N GLU A 181 -0.53 24.97 -22.57
CA GLU A 181 0.34 24.47 -21.51
C GLU A 181 -0.42 23.50 -20.63
N LEU A 182 0.06 22.25 -20.61
CA LEU A 182 -0.35 21.31 -19.59
C LEU A 182 0.48 21.61 -18.34
N LEU A 183 -0.14 22.15 -17.31
CA LEU A 183 0.53 22.42 -16.04
C LEU A 183 1.16 21.13 -15.51
N PRO A 184 2.41 21.14 -15.03
CA PRO A 184 3.08 19.96 -14.49
C PRO A 184 2.32 19.26 -13.37
N ASP A 185 1.47 20.03 -12.68
CA ASP A 185 0.67 19.57 -11.56
C ASP A 185 -0.83 19.50 -11.89
N HIS A 186 -1.22 19.31 -13.17
CA HIS A 186 -2.62 19.22 -13.54
C HIS A 186 -3.28 18.00 -12.90
N GLU A 187 -3.95 18.22 -11.77
CA GLU A 187 -4.68 17.19 -11.04
C GLU A 187 -6.14 17.17 -11.48
N TYR A 188 -6.62 15.99 -11.87
CA TYR A 188 -8.03 15.81 -12.22
C TYR A 188 -8.87 15.26 -11.06
N TYR A 189 -8.25 14.71 -10.03
CA TYR A 189 -8.89 14.42 -8.75
C TYR A 189 -7.87 14.41 -7.61
N ARG A 190 -8.36 14.68 -6.39
CA ARG A 190 -7.62 14.51 -5.13
C ARG A 190 -8.61 14.14 -4.03
N ASN A 191 -8.37 13.00 -3.40
CA ASN A 191 -9.16 12.48 -2.30
C ASN A 191 -8.27 12.21 -1.10
N LYS A 192 -8.81 12.40 0.08
CA LYS A 192 -8.15 12.02 1.33
C LYS A 192 -8.90 10.86 1.97
N ALA A 193 -8.17 9.82 2.34
CA ALA A 193 -8.69 8.69 3.09
C ALA A 193 -8.05 8.65 4.48
N LYS A 194 -8.88 8.43 5.50
CA LYS A 194 -8.45 8.19 6.88
C LYS A 194 -9.15 6.95 7.38
N LYS A 195 -8.41 6.14 8.11
CA LYS A 195 -8.95 4.97 8.79
C LYS A 195 -8.27 4.80 10.13
N THR A 196 -9.06 4.61 11.17
CA THR A 196 -8.57 4.23 12.49
C THR A 196 -9.19 2.89 12.84
N ASP A 197 -8.37 1.94 13.25
CA ASP A 197 -8.83 0.66 13.76
C ASP A 197 -8.15 0.34 15.08
N GLY A 198 -8.88 -0.36 15.95
CA GLY A 198 -8.37 -0.79 17.23
C GLY A 198 -8.98 -2.11 17.67
N ASN A 199 -8.25 -2.86 18.46
CA ASN A 199 -8.76 -4.07 19.09
C ASN A 199 -8.18 -4.27 20.47
N LEU A 200 -8.94 -5.00 21.30
CA LEU A 200 -8.49 -5.54 22.58
C LEU A 200 -8.88 -7.01 22.61
N TYR A 201 -8.02 -7.85 23.14
CA TYR A 201 -8.29 -9.25 23.33
C TYR A 201 -7.80 -9.75 24.69
N LEU A 202 -8.52 -10.73 25.23
CA LEU A 202 -8.14 -11.49 26.42
C LEU A 202 -8.21 -12.96 26.07
N LYS A 203 -7.09 -13.66 26.20
CA LYS A 203 -6.98 -15.11 26.04
C LYS A 203 -6.58 -15.73 27.38
N ALA A 204 -7.16 -16.89 27.68
CA ALA A 204 -6.76 -17.68 28.84
C ALA A 204 -6.84 -19.16 28.53
N ASN A 205 -5.84 -19.88 28.96
CA ASN A 205 -5.79 -21.34 28.95
C ASN A 205 -5.50 -21.80 30.38
N TYR A 206 -6.40 -22.57 30.96
CA TYR A 206 -6.28 -23.09 32.31
C TYR A 206 -6.26 -24.62 32.33
N ASN A 207 -5.21 -25.18 32.91
CA ASN A 207 -5.10 -26.63 33.12
C ASN A 207 -5.92 -27.05 34.32
N LEU A 208 -7.08 -27.69 34.06
CA LEU A 208 -8.01 -28.15 35.09
C LEU A 208 -7.45 -29.35 35.84
N VAL A 209 -7.09 -30.38 35.08
CA VAL A 209 -6.47 -31.64 35.55
C VAL A 209 -5.56 -32.19 34.45
N ALA A 210 -4.78 -33.21 34.75
CA ALA A 210 -3.91 -33.85 33.74
C ALA A 210 -4.70 -34.26 32.50
N GLY A 211 -4.33 -33.72 31.35
CA GLY A 211 -4.96 -33.99 30.05
C GLY A 211 -6.26 -33.19 29.76
N LEU A 212 -6.70 -32.30 30.65
CA LEU A 212 -7.90 -31.46 30.42
C LEU A 212 -7.59 -29.96 30.63
N ASN A 213 -7.76 -29.16 29.58
CA ASN A 213 -7.58 -27.71 29.59
C ASN A 213 -8.90 -27.01 29.26
N ALA A 214 -9.15 -25.88 29.92
CA ALA A 214 -10.20 -24.93 29.55
C ALA A 214 -9.55 -23.73 28.80
N TYR A 215 -10.10 -23.37 27.67
CA TYR A 215 -9.65 -22.23 26.87
C TYR A 215 -10.78 -21.21 26.67
N ALA A 216 -10.46 -19.93 26.80
CA ALA A 216 -11.34 -18.81 26.50
C ALA A 216 -10.58 -17.75 25.71
N ASP A 217 -11.25 -17.16 24.72
CA ASP A 217 -10.75 -16.02 23.92
C ASP A 217 -11.89 -15.03 23.72
N LEU A 218 -11.68 -13.81 24.18
CA LEU A 218 -12.61 -12.69 24.02
C LEU A 218 -11.91 -11.60 23.23
N GLN A 219 -12.59 -11.07 22.23
CA GLN A 219 -12.05 -9.97 21.41
C GLN A 219 -13.10 -8.90 21.18
N TYR A 220 -12.68 -7.64 21.33
CA TYR A 220 -13.42 -6.47 20.90
C TYR A 220 -12.64 -5.77 19.78
N ARG A 221 -13.36 -5.35 18.72
CA ARG A 221 -12.78 -4.61 17.59
C ARG A 221 -13.61 -3.37 17.29
N TYR A 222 -12.89 -2.27 17.02
CA TYR A 222 -13.40 -0.99 16.51
C TYR A 222 -12.76 -0.69 15.17
N ILE A 223 -13.58 -0.20 14.18
CA ILE A 223 -13.11 0.19 12.84
C ILE A 223 -13.76 1.52 12.48
#